data_a681b3fa4974b535efc6d6ab94adfb7e
#
_entry.id   a681b3fa4974b535efc6d6ab94adfb7e
#
_cell.length_a   1.000
_cell.length_b   1.000
_cell.length_c   1.000
_cell.angle_alpha   90.00
_cell.angle_beta   90.00
_cell.angle_gamma   90.00
#
_symmetry.space_group_name_H-M   'P 1'
#
loop_
_entity.id
_entity.type
_entity.pdbx_description
1 polymer ?
#
loop_
_entity_poly.entity_id
_entity_poly.type
_entity_poly.pdbx_seq_one_letter_code
_entity_poly.pdbx_strand_id
1 'polypeptide(L)'
;MPAILSVLLIAAAAVLCWRMAKQLEAKRRKRAAGGDECLEYRTALAFDECLDALAARTDQDEFEYDCARQPDGSFLLHFTLHKPTGQPVDTLFALRLDAGKQTVVALHFLREAFGYREPVFPRELLDAFLFKKLAAAPRQQPAGEP
;
A
#
# COMPACT_ATOMS: atom_id res chain seq x y z
N MET A 1 -48.11 15.55 12.92
CA MET A 1 -46.83 16.18 13.36
C MET A 1 -45.76 15.20 13.80
N PRO A 2 -46.02 14.12 14.55
CA PRO A 2 -44.92 13.19 14.94
C PRO A 2 -44.25 12.48 13.76
N ALA A 3 -44.98 12.17 12.70
CA ALA A 3 -44.44 11.48 11.53
C ALA A 3 -43.38 12.28 10.75
N ILE A 4 -43.56 13.60 10.64
CA ILE A 4 -42.60 14.50 9.95
C ILE A 4 -41.29 14.61 10.73
N LEU A 5 -41.40 14.68 12.06
CA LEU A 5 -40.21 14.73 12.93
C LEU A 5 -39.39 13.44 12.85
N SER A 6 -40.06 12.29 12.78
CA SER A 6 -39.40 10.97 12.63
C SER A 6 -38.67 10.84 11.29
N VAL A 7 -39.29 11.33 10.20
CA VAL A 7 -38.64 11.31 8.88
C VAL A 7 -37.42 12.21 8.83
N LEU A 8 -37.49 13.38 9.44
CA LEU A 8 -36.35 14.32 9.52
C LEU A 8 -35.20 13.74 10.35
N LEU A 9 -35.49 13.05 11.46
CA LEU A 9 -34.50 12.39 12.28
C LEU A 9 -33.79 11.25 11.53
N ILE A 10 -34.53 10.43 10.80
CA ILE A 10 -34.00 9.33 9.99
C ILE A 10 -33.11 9.88 8.86
N ALA A 11 -33.54 10.95 8.18
CA ALA A 11 -32.76 11.60 7.15
C ALA A 11 -31.46 12.21 7.69
N ALA A 12 -31.52 12.87 8.85
CA ALA A 12 -30.32 13.42 9.51
C ALA A 12 -29.33 12.32 9.93
N ALA A 13 -29.84 11.21 10.49
CA ALA A 13 -29.01 10.06 10.86
C ALA A 13 -28.35 9.42 9.62
N ALA A 14 -29.07 9.27 8.52
CA ALA A 14 -28.54 8.73 7.27
C ALA A 14 -27.42 9.61 6.69
N VAL A 15 -27.60 10.94 6.70
CA VAL A 15 -26.57 11.90 6.25
C VAL A 15 -25.34 11.83 7.15
N LEU A 16 -25.52 11.69 8.45
CA LEU A 16 -24.43 11.57 9.41
C LEU A 16 -23.62 10.28 9.19
N CYS A 17 -24.31 9.15 9.06
CA CYS A 17 -23.69 7.87 8.75
C CYS A 17 -22.92 7.92 7.43
N TRP A 18 -23.48 8.54 6.40
CA TRP A 18 -22.82 8.68 5.11
C TRP A 18 -21.54 9.54 5.19
N ARG A 19 -21.60 10.66 5.94
CA ARG A 19 -20.41 11.50 6.19
C ARG A 19 -19.33 10.75 6.98
N MET A 20 -19.72 10.00 8.01
CA MET A 20 -18.77 9.18 8.77
C MET A 20 -18.13 8.09 7.90
N ALA A 21 -18.92 7.41 7.06
CA ALA A 21 -18.40 6.42 6.13
C ALA A 21 -17.39 7.03 5.17
N LYS A 22 -17.69 8.19 4.56
CA LYS A 22 -16.74 8.91 3.69
C LYS A 22 -15.45 9.33 4.41
N GLN A 23 -15.55 9.77 5.66
CA GLN A 23 -14.35 10.11 6.45
C GLN A 23 -13.49 8.90 6.77
N LEU A 24 -14.12 7.76 7.06
CA LEU A 24 -13.41 6.48 7.27
C LEU A 24 -12.72 5.99 6.00
N GLU A 25 -13.38 6.10 4.85
CA GLU A 25 -12.77 5.78 3.56
C GLU A 25 -11.59 6.69 3.24
N ALA A 26 -11.72 7.99 3.48
CA ALA A 26 -10.64 8.95 3.28
C ALA A 26 -9.43 8.65 4.20
N LYS A 27 -9.68 8.26 5.46
CA LYS A 27 -8.63 7.82 6.38
C LYS A 27 -7.99 6.49 5.94
N ARG A 28 -8.78 5.55 5.43
CA ARG A 28 -8.27 4.30 4.85
C ARG A 28 -7.38 4.56 3.64
N ARG A 29 -7.81 5.43 2.72
CA ARG A 29 -7.02 5.82 1.54
C ARG A 29 -5.68 6.44 1.92
N LYS A 30 -5.64 7.27 2.97
CA LYS A 30 -4.38 7.86 3.46
C LYS A 30 -3.44 6.84 4.11
N ARG A 31 -3.97 5.74 4.65
CA ARG A 31 -3.20 4.67 5.30
C ARG A 31 -2.84 3.52 4.37
N ALA A 32 -3.48 3.44 3.23
CA ALA A 32 -3.22 2.39 2.26
C ALA A 32 -1.93 2.65 1.49
N ALA A 33 -1.21 1.56 1.18
CA ALA A 33 -0.04 1.61 0.33
C ALA A 33 -0.49 1.66 -1.13
N GLY A 34 -0.26 2.76 -1.80
CA GLY A 34 -0.56 2.90 -3.21
C GLY A 34 -1.66 3.92 -3.53
N GLY A 35 -2.28 3.77 -4.65
CA GLY A 35 -3.11 4.74 -5.33
C GLY A 35 -2.40 5.21 -6.60
N ASP A 36 -2.69 6.41 -7.06
CA ASP A 36 -2.03 6.99 -8.23
C ASP A 36 -0.63 7.56 -7.91
N GLU A 37 -0.22 7.51 -6.64
CA GLU A 37 1.06 8.05 -6.19
C GLU A 37 2.18 7.01 -6.30
N CYS A 38 3.35 7.47 -6.77
CA CYS A 38 4.58 6.71 -6.67
C CYS A 38 5.14 6.81 -5.23
N LEU A 39 5.34 5.68 -4.58
CA LEU A 39 5.98 5.61 -3.28
C LEU A 39 7.48 5.43 -3.46
N GLU A 40 8.27 6.36 -2.96
CA GLU A 40 9.72 6.32 -3.05
C GLU A 40 10.36 6.00 -1.70
N TYR A 41 11.31 5.06 -1.74
CA TYR A 41 12.14 4.67 -0.60
C TYR A 41 13.61 4.79 -0.98
N ARG A 42 14.46 4.94 0.02
CA ARG A 42 15.92 4.96 -0.16
C ARG A 42 16.57 3.91 0.71
N THR A 43 17.54 3.23 0.15
CA THR A 43 18.36 2.26 0.86
C THR A 43 19.85 2.50 0.57
N ALA A 44 20.69 2.16 1.56
CA ALA A 44 22.14 2.16 1.41
C ALA A 44 22.67 0.91 0.69
N LEU A 45 21.82 -0.13 0.50
CA LEU A 45 22.20 -1.34 -0.22
C LEU A 45 22.48 -1.04 -1.69
N ALA A 46 23.47 -1.73 -2.25
CA ALA A 46 23.74 -1.69 -3.67
C ALA A 46 22.60 -2.33 -4.47
N PHE A 47 22.51 -2.01 -5.75
CA PHE A 47 21.46 -2.54 -6.63
C PHE A 47 21.38 -4.08 -6.60
N ASP A 48 22.51 -4.76 -6.74
CA ASP A 48 22.57 -6.23 -6.75
C ASP A 48 22.20 -6.83 -5.39
N GLU A 49 22.60 -6.19 -4.29
CA GLU A 49 22.19 -6.59 -2.95
C GLU A 49 20.68 -6.47 -2.73
N CYS A 50 20.05 -5.45 -3.32
CA CYS A 50 18.60 -5.32 -3.30
C CYS A 50 17.90 -6.46 -4.06
N LEU A 51 18.46 -6.88 -5.20
CA LEU A 51 17.92 -8.00 -5.96
C LEU A 51 17.99 -9.31 -5.17
N ASP A 52 19.14 -9.58 -4.56
CA ASP A 52 19.36 -10.79 -3.76
C ASP A 52 18.44 -10.79 -2.53
N ALA A 53 18.29 -9.66 -1.87
CA ALA A 53 17.42 -9.52 -0.70
C ALA A 53 15.94 -9.74 -1.04
N LEU A 54 15.48 -9.25 -2.20
CA LEU A 54 14.10 -9.45 -2.64
C LEU A 54 13.83 -10.91 -3.06
N ALA A 55 14.82 -11.59 -3.64
CA ALA A 55 14.72 -12.99 -4.01
C ALA A 55 14.76 -13.93 -2.79
N ALA A 56 15.42 -13.53 -1.70
CA ALA A 56 15.54 -14.33 -0.50
C ALA A 56 14.22 -14.37 0.26
N ARG A 57 13.69 -15.58 0.48
CA ARG A 57 12.56 -15.81 1.39
C ARG A 57 13.08 -16.29 2.73
N THR A 58 12.44 -15.78 3.79
CA THR A 58 12.71 -16.22 5.16
C THR A 58 11.44 -16.82 5.76
N ASP A 59 11.55 -17.87 6.55
CA ASP A 59 10.42 -18.53 7.22
C ASP A 59 9.70 -17.62 8.23
N GLN A 60 10.24 -16.42 8.47
CA GLN A 60 9.69 -15.42 9.39
C GLN A 60 8.93 -14.30 8.70
N ASP A 61 8.67 -14.40 7.40
CA ASP A 61 7.90 -13.39 6.69
C ASP A 61 6.42 -13.48 7.11
N GLU A 62 5.86 -12.36 7.56
CA GLU A 62 4.49 -12.28 8.08
C GLU A 62 3.42 -12.45 7.00
N PHE A 63 3.79 -12.38 5.73
CA PHE A 63 2.92 -12.55 4.58
C PHE A 63 3.68 -13.14 3.40
N GLU A 64 2.92 -13.80 2.54
CA GLU A 64 3.47 -14.36 1.32
C GLU A 64 3.69 -13.25 0.29
N TYR A 65 4.82 -13.31 -0.41
CA TYR A 65 5.12 -12.41 -1.51
C TYR A 65 5.89 -13.12 -2.61
N ASP A 66 5.74 -12.62 -3.83
CA ASP A 66 6.55 -12.97 -4.98
C ASP A 66 7.14 -11.72 -5.62
N CYS A 67 8.37 -11.81 -6.07
CA CYS A 67 9.05 -10.74 -6.78
C CYS A 67 9.54 -11.28 -8.14
N ALA A 68 8.88 -10.90 -9.21
CA ALA A 68 9.19 -11.36 -10.56
C ALA A 68 9.78 -10.24 -11.41
N ARG A 69 10.96 -10.46 -11.97
CA ARG A 69 11.59 -9.51 -12.90
C ARG A 69 10.84 -9.45 -14.23
N GLN A 70 10.58 -8.25 -14.69
CA GLN A 70 9.92 -7.97 -15.96
C GLN A 70 10.92 -7.68 -17.08
N PRO A 71 10.55 -7.83 -18.36
CA PRO A 71 11.44 -7.58 -19.50
C PRO A 71 11.96 -6.13 -19.59
N ASP A 72 11.23 -5.17 -19.02
CA ASP A 72 11.62 -3.74 -18.97
C ASP A 72 12.61 -3.41 -17.85
N GLY A 73 13.02 -4.43 -17.07
CA GLY A 73 13.93 -4.27 -15.93
C GLY A 73 13.23 -3.88 -14.63
N SER A 74 11.93 -3.66 -14.63
CA SER A 74 11.13 -3.50 -13.41
C SER A 74 10.83 -4.86 -12.77
N PHE A 75 10.22 -4.83 -11.59
CA PHE A 75 9.79 -6.02 -10.87
C PHE A 75 8.30 -5.94 -10.59
N LEU A 76 7.64 -7.07 -10.68
CA LEU A 76 6.28 -7.23 -10.21
C LEU A 76 6.35 -7.81 -8.80
N LEU A 77 5.91 -7.01 -7.82
CA LEU A 77 5.85 -7.41 -6.42
C LEU A 77 4.41 -7.76 -6.10
N HIS A 78 4.17 -9.02 -5.78
CA HIS A 78 2.85 -9.57 -5.45
C HIS A 78 2.81 -9.94 -3.98
N PHE A 79 1.89 -9.36 -3.23
CA PHE A 79 1.64 -9.69 -1.84
C PHE A 79 0.32 -10.44 -1.72
N THR A 80 0.31 -11.50 -0.89
CA THR A 80 -0.90 -12.20 -0.48
C THR A 80 -1.09 -12.00 1.02
N LEU A 81 -2.14 -11.27 1.37
CA LEU A 81 -2.51 -11.00 2.75
C LEU A 81 -3.65 -11.91 3.18
N HIS A 82 -3.39 -12.83 4.11
CA HIS A 82 -4.38 -13.70 4.70
C HIS A 82 -5.12 -12.97 5.82
N LYS A 83 -6.44 -12.81 5.65
CA LYS A 83 -7.31 -12.26 6.71
C LYS A 83 -7.90 -13.39 7.55
N PRO A 84 -8.09 -13.21 8.88
CA PRO A 84 -8.67 -14.23 9.75
C PRO A 84 -10.07 -14.67 9.36
N THR A 85 -10.80 -13.81 8.68
CA THR A 85 -12.23 -14.00 8.34
C THR A 85 -12.48 -13.68 6.87
N GLY A 86 -11.92 -14.45 5.94
CA GLY A 86 -12.23 -14.19 4.55
C GLY A 86 -11.24 -14.74 3.54
N GLN A 87 -11.45 -14.36 2.29
CA GLN A 87 -10.55 -14.71 1.21
C GLN A 87 -9.25 -13.93 1.31
N PRO A 88 -8.12 -14.51 0.89
CA PRO A 88 -6.86 -13.79 0.81
C PRO A 88 -7.00 -12.60 -0.15
N VAL A 89 -6.31 -11.52 0.18
CA VAL A 89 -6.26 -10.31 -0.66
C VAL A 89 -4.92 -10.26 -1.35
N ASP A 90 -4.94 -10.29 -2.67
CA ASP A 90 -3.75 -10.18 -3.51
C ASP A 90 -3.56 -8.74 -3.96
N THR A 91 -2.38 -8.19 -3.70
CA THR A 91 -2.03 -6.82 -4.08
C THR A 91 -0.78 -6.82 -4.93
N LEU A 92 -0.82 -6.11 -6.05
CA LEU A 92 0.27 -6.00 -7.01
C LEU A 92 0.85 -4.60 -7.04
N PHE A 93 2.18 -4.54 -6.95
CA PHE A 93 2.96 -3.32 -7.14
C PHE A 93 3.97 -3.50 -8.27
N ALA A 94 4.17 -2.47 -9.08
CA ALA A 94 5.35 -2.37 -9.91
C ALA A 94 6.48 -1.74 -9.08
N LEU A 95 7.58 -2.46 -8.93
CA LEU A 95 8.76 -2.01 -8.22
C LEU A 95 9.86 -1.69 -9.23
N ARG A 96 10.46 -0.53 -9.10
CA ARG A 96 11.61 -0.11 -9.89
C ARG A 96 12.77 0.24 -8.97
N LEU A 97 13.94 -0.24 -9.32
CA LEU A 97 15.18 0.08 -8.62
C LEU A 97 16.01 1.00 -9.51
N ASP A 98 16.36 2.15 -8.98
CA ASP A 98 17.23 3.12 -9.65
C ASP A 98 18.56 3.20 -8.89
N ALA A 99 19.65 2.83 -9.57
CA ALA A 99 21.00 2.88 -9.01
C ALA A 99 21.53 4.33 -8.99
N GLY A 100 22.13 4.72 -7.87
CA GLY A 100 22.72 6.04 -7.69
C GLY A 100 23.72 6.04 -6.54
N LYS A 101 23.94 7.19 -5.90
CA LYS A 101 24.68 7.25 -4.63
C LYS A 101 23.99 6.43 -3.54
N GLN A 102 22.68 6.34 -3.60
CA GLN A 102 21.83 5.45 -2.84
C GLN A 102 20.85 4.81 -3.82
N THR A 103 20.52 3.57 -3.60
CA THR A 103 19.49 2.91 -4.40
C THR A 103 18.11 3.46 -4.03
N VAL A 104 17.37 3.90 -5.04
CA VAL A 104 16.00 4.36 -4.89
C VAL A 104 15.06 3.23 -5.28
N VAL A 105 14.12 2.93 -4.41
CA VAL A 105 13.07 1.94 -4.63
C VAL A 105 11.77 2.69 -4.88
N ALA A 106 11.28 2.63 -6.10
CA ALA A 106 10.02 3.26 -6.50
C ALA A 106 8.94 2.19 -6.65
N LEU A 107 7.81 2.37 -5.97
CA LEU A 107 6.66 1.48 -6.04
C LEU A 107 5.45 2.20 -6.59
N HIS A 108 4.82 1.56 -7.58
CA HIS A 108 3.52 1.96 -8.10
C HIS A 108 2.51 0.86 -7.81
N PHE A 109 1.41 1.24 -7.19
CA PHE A 109 0.28 0.35 -7.02
C PHE A 109 -0.35 0.03 -8.39
N LEU A 110 -0.56 -1.23 -8.68
CA LEU A 110 -1.17 -1.66 -9.95
C LEU A 110 -2.63 -2.05 -9.75
N ARG A 111 -2.88 -3.00 -8.87
CA ARG A 111 -4.24 -3.50 -8.61
C ARG A 111 -4.30 -4.35 -7.36
N GLU A 112 -5.50 -4.54 -6.85
CA GLU A 112 -5.83 -5.58 -5.89
C GLU A 112 -6.66 -6.70 -6.53
N ALA A 113 -6.83 -7.78 -5.77
CA ALA A 113 -7.71 -8.87 -6.14
C ALA A 113 -9.09 -8.35 -6.57
N PHE A 114 -9.70 -9.04 -7.53
CA PHE A 114 -11.00 -8.68 -8.11
C PHE A 114 -11.05 -7.36 -8.89
N GLY A 115 -9.90 -6.77 -9.22
CA GLY A 115 -9.84 -5.55 -10.04
C GLY A 115 -10.20 -4.26 -9.30
N TYR A 116 -10.30 -4.29 -7.98
CA TYR A 116 -10.47 -3.07 -7.19
C TYR A 116 -9.25 -2.18 -7.36
N ARG A 117 -9.50 -0.92 -7.74
CA ARG A 117 -8.46 0.10 -7.89
C ARG A 117 -8.08 0.77 -6.57
N GLU A 118 -8.79 0.46 -5.50
CA GLU A 118 -8.53 1.05 -4.18
C GLU A 118 -7.59 0.16 -3.39
N PRO A 119 -6.41 0.66 -3.00
CA PRO A 119 -5.47 -0.12 -2.23
C PRO A 119 -6.03 -0.40 -0.83
N VAL A 120 -6.13 -1.67 -0.46
CA VAL A 120 -6.49 -2.12 0.89
C VAL A 120 -5.24 -2.53 1.68
N PHE A 121 -4.12 -2.77 0.99
CA PHE A 121 -2.87 -3.14 1.63
C PHE A 121 -2.37 -2.00 2.53
N PRO A 122 -2.18 -2.23 3.84
CA PRO A 122 -1.76 -1.18 4.76
C PRO A 122 -0.35 -0.68 4.43
N ARG A 123 -0.18 0.64 4.38
CA ARG A 123 1.12 1.27 4.11
C ARG A 123 2.17 0.89 5.15
N GLU A 124 1.76 0.77 6.40
CA GLU A 124 2.64 0.38 7.50
C GLU A 124 3.26 -1.01 7.30
N LEU A 125 2.51 -1.95 6.71
CA LEU A 125 3.05 -3.28 6.37
C LEU A 125 4.05 -3.21 5.22
N LEU A 126 3.80 -2.38 4.22
CA LEU A 126 4.72 -2.16 3.12
C LEU A 126 6.02 -1.50 3.61
N ASP A 127 5.91 -0.48 4.46
CA ASP A 127 7.06 0.21 5.05
C ASP A 127 7.90 -0.75 5.90
N ALA A 128 7.26 -1.58 6.71
CA ALA A 128 7.93 -2.60 7.53
C ALA A 128 8.62 -3.67 6.67
N PHE A 129 7.97 -4.13 5.60
CA PHE A 129 8.54 -5.09 4.67
C PHE A 129 9.79 -4.54 3.98
N LEU A 130 9.72 -3.33 3.42
CA LEU A 130 10.84 -2.72 2.74
C LEU A 130 11.99 -2.38 3.69
N PHE A 131 11.70 -1.98 4.91
CA PHE A 131 12.72 -1.80 5.94
C PHE A 131 13.41 -3.12 6.30
N LYS A 132 12.64 -4.18 6.53
CA LYS A 132 13.19 -5.52 6.88
C LYS A 132 14.01 -6.13 5.75
N LYS A 133 13.53 -6.02 4.50
CA LYS A 133 14.19 -6.63 3.33
C LYS A 133 15.35 -5.82 2.77
N LEU A 134 15.18 -4.53 2.66
CA LEU A 134 16.10 -3.65 1.96
C LEU A 134 16.75 -2.60 2.85
N ALA A 135 16.48 -2.60 4.16
CA ALA A 135 16.81 -1.49 5.05
C ALA A 135 16.39 -0.12 4.45
N ALA A 136 15.29 -0.14 3.69
CA ALA A 136 14.80 1.04 2.98
C ALA A 136 13.88 1.86 3.88
N ALA A 137 14.06 3.17 3.88
CA ALA A 137 13.19 4.11 4.57
C ALA A 137 12.40 4.94 3.55
N PRO A 138 11.13 5.27 3.84
CA PRO A 138 10.34 6.14 2.97
C PRO A 138 11.03 7.49 2.83
N ARG A 139 11.05 8.02 1.61
CA ARG A 139 11.51 9.38 1.37
C ARG A 139 10.56 10.33 2.08
N GLN A 140 11.04 11.03 3.08
CA GLN A 140 10.28 12.13 3.67
C GLN A 140 10.04 13.16 2.54
N GLN A 141 8.79 13.31 2.12
CA GLN A 141 8.42 14.48 1.35
C GLN A 141 8.72 15.67 2.25
N PRO A 142 9.48 16.67 1.79
CA PRO A 142 9.61 17.89 2.54
C PRO A 142 8.18 18.36 2.82
N ALA A 143 7.88 18.56 4.11
CA ALA A 143 6.59 19.12 4.51
C ALA A 143 6.40 20.37 3.65
N GLY A 144 5.36 20.35 2.79
CA GLY A 144 5.08 21.44 1.89
C GLY A 144 5.06 22.73 2.73
N GLU A 145 5.96 23.64 2.41
CA GLU A 145 5.86 24.99 2.91
C GLU A 145 4.49 25.54 2.54
N PRO A 146 3.81 26.21 3.48
CA PRO A 146 2.49 26.76 3.25
C PRO A 146 2.49 27.83 2.16
#